data_58152181023aaacd60937c7aabf18f35
#
_entry.id   58152181023aaacd60937c7aabf18f35
#
_cell.length_a   1.000
_cell.length_b   1.000
_cell.length_c   1.000
_cell.angle_alpha   90.00
_cell.angle_beta   90.00
_cell.angle_gamma   90.00
#
_symmetry.space_group_name_H-M   'P 1'
#
loop_
_entity.id
_entity.type
_entity.pdbx_description
1 polymer ?
#
loop_
_entity_poly.entity_id
_entity_poly.type
_entity_poly.pdbx_seq_one_letter_code
_entity_poly.pdbx_strand_id
1 'polypeptide(L)'
;MMDRVRCDIRAAVPDDRGMLVLLAEETLHPLAEGAGHPERYHSGDVVSLLDRAEVFVAQCGDEAGGFIAVETADDDCAVRCICVNPGFEARGVANQLLDWVEGLAIERRLRRVVAFVPESDGPSLHLYRGHGFTGRAAEGDLLALEKRLPAAD
;
A
#
# COMPACT_ATOMS: atom_id res chain seq x y z
N MET A 1 -3.06 25.11 -2.75
CA MET A 1 -3.30 23.93 -1.92
C MET A 1 -4.19 22.96 -2.67
N MET A 2 -3.74 21.72 -2.82
CA MET A 2 -4.55 20.73 -3.51
C MET A 2 -5.59 20.15 -2.56
N ASP A 3 -6.84 20.15 -2.99
CA ASP A 3 -7.93 19.58 -2.20
C ASP A 3 -7.82 18.05 -2.21
N ARG A 4 -8.31 17.45 -1.13
CA ARG A 4 -8.44 16.01 -1.07
C ARG A 4 -9.42 15.54 -2.13
N VAL A 5 -9.07 14.49 -2.83
CA VAL A 5 -9.96 13.86 -3.79
C VAL A 5 -10.70 12.71 -3.09
N ARG A 6 -11.97 12.55 -3.44
CA ARG A 6 -12.76 11.44 -2.93
C ARG A 6 -12.74 10.32 -3.95
N CYS A 7 -12.34 9.13 -3.52
CA CYS A 7 -12.22 7.99 -4.40
C CYS A 7 -13.11 6.85 -3.90
N ASP A 8 -13.60 6.07 -4.84
CA ASP A 8 -14.27 4.81 -4.53
C ASP A 8 -13.22 3.70 -4.57
N ILE A 9 -13.13 2.94 -3.50
CA ILE A 9 -12.18 1.83 -3.43
C ILE A 9 -12.92 0.58 -3.90
N ARG A 10 -12.31 -0.13 -4.84
CA ARG A 10 -12.89 -1.34 -5.41
C ARG A 10 -11.83 -2.41 -5.61
N ALA A 11 -12.26 -3.67 -5.66
CA ALA A 11 -11.34 -4.74 -6.00
C ALA A 11 -10.86 -4.59 -7.44
N ALA A 12 -9.59 -4.88 -7.67
CA ALA A 12 -9.04 -4.86 -9.03
C ALA A 12 -9.66 -5.99 -9.86
N VAL A 13 -9.84 -5.71 -11.14
CA VAL A 13 -10.32 -6.71 -12.11
C VAL A 13 -9.19 -6.98 -13.12
N PRO A 14 -9.25 -8.09 -13.89
CA PRO A 14 -8.16 -8.41 -14.82
C PRO A 14 -7.80 -7.29 -15.80
N ASP A 15 -8.78 -6.49 -16.22
CA ASP A 15 -8.56 -5.36 -17.13
C ASP A 15 -7.69 -4.26 -16.52
N ASP A 16 -7.57 -4.20 -15.20
CA ASP A 16 -6.75 -3.20 -14.51
C ASP A 16 -5.25 -3.53 -14.57
N ARG A 17 -4.90 -4.77 -14.86
CA ARG A 17 -3.52 -5.27 -14.69
C ARG A 17 -2.47 -4.42 -15.39
N GLY A 18 -2.70 -4.06 -16.66
CA GLY A 18 -1.73 -3.24 -17.41
C GLY A 18 -1.48 -1.89 -16.76
N MET A 19 -2.53 -1.24 -16.34
CA MET A 19 -2.44 0.06 -15.65
C MET A 19 -1.71 -0.08 -14.31
N LEU A 20 -2.02 -1.14 -13.54
CA LEU A 20 -1.40 -1.37 -12.24
C LEU A 20 0.10 -1.60 -12.37
N VAL A 21 0.52 -2.39 -13.37
CA VAL A 21 1.94 -2.65 -13.61
C VAL A 21 2.67 -1.36 -13.97
N LEU A 22 2.09 -0.56 -14.88
CA LEU A 22 2.69 0.73 -15.26
C LEU A 22 2.81 1.67 -14.06
N LEU A 23 1.76 1.77 -13.27
CA LEU A 23 1.77 2.64 -12.10
C LEU A 23 2.83 2.20 -11.09
N ALA A 24 2.95 0.91 -10.86
CA ALA A 24 3.97 0.37 -9.96
C ALA A 24 5.38 0.65 -10.47
N GLU A 25 5.62 0.49 -11.76
CA GLU A 25 6.93 0.78 -12.35
C GLU A 25 7.31 2.26 -12.20
N GLU A 26 6.35 3.15 -12.37
CA GLU A 26 6.58 4.59 -12.23
C GLU A 26 6.85 5.02 -10.78
N THR A 27 6.21 4.36 -9.81
CA THR A 27 6.25 4.80 -8.42
C THR A 27 7.21 3.99 -7.56
N LEU A 28 7.27 2.67 -7.74
CA LEU A 28 8.10 1.81 -6.91
C LEU A 28 9.55 1.73 -7.39
N HIS A 29 9.74 1.64 -8.70
CA HIS A 29 11.09 1.46 -9.24
C HIS A 29 12.02 2.64 -8.94
N PRO A 30 11.63 3.90 -9.19
CA PRO A 30 12.46 5.04 -8.82
C PRO A 30 12.72 5.11 -7.32
N LEU A 31 11.72 4.81 -6.50
CA LEU A 31 11.87 4.80 -5.05
C LEU A 31 12.87 3.73 -4.60
N ALA A 32 12.78 2.53 -5.18
CA ALA A 32 13.67 1.44 -4.84
C ALA A 32 15.12 1.77 -5.18
N GLU A 33 15.38 2.40 -6.31
CA GLU A 33 16.71 2.85 -6.68
C GLU A 33 17.22 3.88 -5.69
N GLY A 34 16.38 4.83 -5.32
CA GLY A 34 16.73 5.85 -4.33
C GLY A 34 17.00 5.26 -2.96
N ALA A 35 16.35 4.16 -2.63
CA ALA A 35 16.53 3.46 -1.36
C ALA A 35 17.72 2.49 -1.36
N GLY A 36 18.37 2.28 -2.50
CA GLY A 36 19.48 1.34 -2.61
C GLY A 36 19.09 -0.13 -2.70
N HIS A 37 17.83 -0.41 -3.00
CA HIS A 37 17.30 -1.76 -3.11
C HIS A 37 16.51 -1.99 -4.39
N PRO A 38 17.11 -1.71 -5.56
CA PRO A 38 16.38 -1.81 -6.82
C PRO A 38 15.87 -3.22 -7.10
N GLU A 39 16.56 -4.25 -6.62
CA GLU A 39 16.20 -5.64 -6.83
C GLU A 39 14.88 -6.03 -6.16
N ARG A 40 14.39 -5.25 -5.20
CA ARG A 40 13.13 -5.56 -4.49
C ARG A 40 11.88 -5.16 -5.26
N TYR A 41 12.04 -4.32 -6.27
CA TYR A 41 10.93 -3.68 -6.95
C TYR A 41 11.01 -3.82 -8.47
N HIS A 42 11.50 -4.95 -8.93
CA HIS A 42 11.51 -5.26 -10.37
C HIS A 42 10.07 -5.45 -10.87
N SER A 43 9.84 -5.08 -12.12
CA SER A 43 8.51 -5.25 -12.71
C SER A 43 8.01 -6.70 -12.65
N GLY A 44 8.92 -7.67 -12.76
CA GLY A 44 8.57 -9.08 -12.60
C GLY A 44 8.06 -9.40 -11.20
N ASP A 45 8.62 -8.77 -10.17
CA ASP A 45 8.18 -8.94 -8.80
C ASP A 45 6.79 -8.35 -8.58
N VAL A 46 6.52 -7.20 -9.20
CA VAL A 46 5.21 -6.56 -9.14
C VAL A 46 4.16 -7.43 -9.81
N VAL A 47 4.46 -7.99 -10.99
CA VAL A 47 3.52 -8.88 -11.69
C VAL A 47 3.20 -10.10 -10.80
N SER A 48 4.22 -10.72 -10.22
CA SER A 48 4.04 -11.85 -9.32
C SER A 48 3.19 -11.47 -8.10
N LEU A 49 3.45 -10.29 -7.53
CA LEU A 49 2.70 -9.78 -6.39
C LEU A 49 1.22 -9.58 -6.74
N LEU A 50 0.95 -8.96 -7.90
CA LEU A 50 -0.43 -8.72 -8.35
C LEU A 50 -1.20 -10.03 -8.58
N ASP A 51 -0.50 -11.10 -8.94
CA ASP A 51 -1.12 -12.41 -9.15
C ASP A 51 -1.50 -13.10 -7.84
N ARG A 52 -0.74 -12.90 -6.77
CA ARG A 52 -0.98 -13.60 -5.50
C ARG A 52 -1.65 -12.75 -4.42
N ALA A 53 -1.57 -11.43 -4.52
CA ALA A 53 -2.14 -10.53 -3.52
C ALA A 53 -3.57 -10.13 -3.87
N GLU A 54 -4.32 -9.69 -2.87
CA GLU A 54 -5.57 -8.99 -3.11
C GLU A 54 -5.24 -7.54 -3.41
N VAL A 55 -5.80 -7.00 -4.49
CA VAL A 55 -5.50 -5.64 -4.93
C VAL A 55 -6.78 -4.82 -4.96
N PHE A 56 -6.72 -3.64 -4.38
CA PHE A 56 -7.82 -2.68 -4.35
C PHE A 56 -7.38 -1.39 -5.02
N VAL A 57 -8.25 -0.87 -5.88
CA VAL A 57 -7.97 0.33 -6.68
C VAL A 57 -8.79 1.50 -6.14
N ALA A 58 -8.15 2.64 -5.99
CA ALA A 58 -8.84 3.90 -5.69
C ALA A 58 -9.27 4.55 -6.99
N GLN A 59 -10.54 4.42 -7.32
CA GLN A 59 -11.12 5.01 -8.52
C GLN A 59 -11.57 6.43 -8.21
N CYS A 60 -10.90 7.40 -8.79
CA CYS A 60 -11.13 8.82 -8.52
C CYS A 60 -11.73 9.46 -9.78
N GLY A 61 -13.05 9.37 -9.90
CA GLY A 61 -13.72 9.75 -11.14
C GLY A 61 -13.39 8.76 -12.25
N ASP A 62 -12.88 9.26 -13.36
CA ASP A 62 -12.53 8.43 -14.51
C ASP A 62 -11.12 7.86 -14.45
N GLU A 63 -10.34 8.22 -13.43
CA GLU A 63 -8.96 7.83 -13.32
C GLU A 63 -8.70 7.00 -12.06
N ALA A 64 -7.72 6.11 -12.16
CA ALA A 64 -7.21 5.42 -10.99
C ALA A 64 -6.20 6.33 -10.28
N GLY A 65 -6.51 6.68 -9.03
CA GLY A 65 -5.64 7.52 -8.21
C GLY A 65 -4.52 6.74 -7.54
N GLY A 66 -4.68 5.42 -7.43
CA GLY A 66 -3.70 4.56 -6.81
C GLY A 66 -4.24 3.17 -6.54
N PHE A 67 -3.40 2.33 -5.95
CA PHE A 67 -3.84 1.00 -5.53
C PHE A 67 -3.06 0.53 -4.31
N ILE A 68 -3.59 -0.48 -3.64
CA ILE A 68 -2.94 -1.15 -2.51
C ILE A 68 -3.03 -2.66 -2.74
N ALA A 69 -1.92 -3.35 -2.49
CA ALA A 69 -1.88 -4.81 -2.57
C ALA A 69 -1.63 -5.37 -1.17
N VAL A 70 -2.44 -6.33 -0.77
CA VAL A 70 -2.37 -6.92 0.57
C VAL A 70 -2.41 -8.44 0.49
N GLU A 71 -1.80 -9.08 1.48
CA GLU A 71 -1.90 -10.52 1.68
C GLU A 71 -2.31 -10.80 3.12
N THR A 72 -3.28 -11.69 3.30
CA THR A 72 -3.71 -12.10 4.63
C THR A 72 -3.00 -13.40 4.98
N ALA A 73 -2.35 -13.42 6.13
CA ALA A 73 -1.69 -14.62 6.64
C ALA A 73 -1.87 -14.67 8.15
N ASP A 74 -2.34 -15.79 8.66
CA ASP A 74 -2.66 -15.97 10.07
C ASP A 74 -3.67 -14.89 10.53
N ASP A 75 -3.30 -14.08 11.50
CA ASP A 75 -4.15 -13.01 12.02
C ASP A 75 -3.75 -11.62 11.50
N ASP A 76 -2.88 -11.59 10.51
CA ASP A 76 -2.33 -10.34 10.00
C ASP A 76 -2.79 -10.03 8.57
N CYS A 77 -2.99 -8.75 8.30
CA CYS A 77 -3.14 -8.23 6.95
C CYS A 77 -1.85 -7.50 6.60
N ALA A 78 -1.07 -8.06 5.68
CA ALA A 78 0.21 -7.49 5.28
C ALA A 78 0.03 -6.60 4.06
N VAL A 79 0.35 -5.32 4.21
CA VAL A 79 0.40 -4.40 3.08
C VAL A 79 1.70 -4.64 2.33
N ARG A 80 1.59 -5.08 1.08
CA ARG A 80 2.76 -5.38 0.25
C ARG A 80 3.24 -4.17 -0.54
N CYS A 81 2.31 -3.35 -1.01
CA CYS A 81 2.67 -2.08 -1.62
C CYS A 81 1.47 -1.14 -1.65
N ILE A 82 1.76 0.15 -1.66
CA ILE A 82 0.80 1.21 -1.95
C ILE A 82 1.43 2.05 -3.05
N CYS A 83 0.69 2.27 -4.11
CA CYS A 83 1.13 3.11 -5.21
C CYS A 83 0.10 4.21 -5.43
N VAL A 84 0.55 5.46 -5.48
CA VAL A 84 -0.31 6.60 -5.76
C VAL A 84 0.11 7.19 -7.10
N ASN A 85 -0.88 7.40 -7.97
CA ASN A 85 -0.66 8.03 -9.27
C ASN A 85 -0.05 9.42 -9.02
N PRO A 86 1.08 9.77 -9.68
CA PRO A 86 1.74 11.06 -9.45
C PRO A 86 0.81 12.27 -9.56
N GLY A 87 -0.20 12.22 -10.42
CA GLY A 87 -1.20 13.29 -10.54
C GLY A 87 -2.11 13.42 -9.32
N PHE A 88 -2.10 12.46 -8.42
CA PHE A 88 -2.95 12.43 -7.23
C PHE A 88 -2.17 12.50 -5.92
N GLU A 89 -0.88 12.78 -5.98
CA GLU A 89 -0.07 12.91 -4.78
C GLU A 89 -0.57 14.04 -3.88
N ALA A 90 -0.46 13.85 -2.58
CA ALA A 90 -0.89 14.80 -1.55
C ALA A 90 -2.40 15.09 -1.56
N ARG A 91 -3.22 14.23 -2.17
CA ARG A 91 -4.67 14.40 -2.24
C ARG A 91 -5.45 13.38 -1.41
N GLY A 92 -4.76 12.67 -0.53
CA GLY A 92 -5.38 11.77 0.42
C GLY A 92 -5.69 10.36 -0.10
N VAL A 93 -5.18 9.98 -1.27
CA VAL A 93 -5.47 8.66 -1.86
C VAL A 93 -4.88 7.53 -1.01
N ALA A 94 -3.63 7.66 -0.59
CA ALA A 94 -2.99 6.62 0.23
C ALA A 94 -3.71 6.41 1.55
N ASN A 95 -4.15 7.49 2.19
CA ASN A 95 -4.91 7.39 3.45
C ASN A 95 -6.25 6.68 3.25
N GLN A 96 -6.94 6.96 2.13
CA GLN A 96 -8.19 6.27 1.82
C GLN A 96 -7.97 4.77 1.58
N LEU A 97 -6.88 4.40 0.92
CA LEU A 97 -6.52 3.01 0.70
C LEU A 97 -6.21 2.30 2.03
N LEU A 98 -5.46 2.96 2.91
CA LEU A 98 -5.17 2.39 4.24
C LEU A 98 -6.44 2.26 5.10
N ASP A 99 -7.31 3.27 5.07
CA ASP A 99 -8.60 3.18 5.78
C ASP A 99 -9.44 2.01 5.29
N TRP A 100 -9.47 1.79 3.99
CA TRP A 100 -10.18 0.67 3.39
C TRP A 100 -9.64 -0.67 3.89
N VAL A 101 -8.32 -0.84 3.84
CA VAL A 101 -7.68 -2.08 4.27
C VAL A 101 -7.88 -2.33 5.76
N GLU A 102 -7.81 -1.28 6.56
CA GLU A 102 -8.06 -1.38 7.99
C GLU A 102 -9.49 -1.85 8.27
N GLY A 103 -10.47 -1.27 7.57
CA GLY A 103 -11.86 -1.69 7.67
C GLY A 103 -12.07 -3.14 7.22
N LEU A 104 -11.41 -3.54 6.14
CA LEU A 104 -11.47 -4.90 5.65
C LEU A 104 -10.89 -5.89 6.67
N ALA A 105 -9.76 -5.54 7.27
CA ALA A 105 -9.11 -6.37 8.28
C ALA A 105 -9.96 -6.52 9.53
N ILE A 106 -10.61 -5.44 9.98
CA ILE A 106 -11.55 -5.48 11.09
C ILE A 106 -12.73 -6.41 10.77
N GLU A 107 -13.29 -6.27 9.58
CA GLU A 107 -14.40 -7.10 9.13
C GLU A 107 -14.03 -8.59 9.09
N ARG A 108 -12.79 -8.88 8.71
CA ARG A 108 -12.26 -10.25 8.69
C ARG A 108 -11.76 -10.75 10.04
N ARG A 109 -11.87 -9.93 11.08
CA ARG A 109 -11.44 -10.25 12.45
C ARG A 109 -9.94 -10.54 12.56
N LEU A 110 -9.14 -9.84 11.76
CA LEU A 110 -7.70 -9.90 11.86
C LEU A 110 -7.21 -9.04 13.03
N ARG A 111 -6.05 -9.36 13.54
CA ARG A 111 -5.50 -8.68 14.73
C ARG A 111 -4.70 -7.43 14.41
N ARG A 112 -4.02 -7.43 13.27
CA ARG A 112 -3.11 -6.34 12.91
C ARG A 112 -3.06 -6.12 11.42
N VAL A 113 -2.71 -4.89 11.05
CA VAL A 113 -2.20 -4.57 9.73
C VAL A 113 -0.71 -4.37 9.88
N VAL A 114 0.09 -4.99 9.03
CA VAL A 114 1.55 -4.89 9.08
C VAL A 114 2.10 -4.40 7.75
N ALA A 115 3.24 -3.73 7.79
CA ALA A 115 3.93 -3.27 6.59
C ALA A 115 5.43 -3.30 6.83
N PHE A 116 6.20 -3.56 5.77
CA PHE A 116 7.65 -3.53 5.84
C PHE A 116 8.13 -2.39 4.95
N VAL A 117 8.81 -1.43 5.54
CA VAL A 117 9.21 -0.19 4.87
C VAL A 117 10.70 0.03 5.04
N PRO A 118 11.43 0.35 3.94
CA PRO A 118 12.84 0.70 4.07
C PRO A 118 13.02 1.89 5.01
N GLU A 119 14.01 1.82 5.88
CA GLU A 119 14.34 2.89 6.82
C GLU A 119 14.58 4.23 6.12
N SER A 120 15.10 4.17 4.89
CA SER A 120 15.40 5.35 4.08
C SER A 120 14.16 5.97 3.42
N ASP A 121 13.02 5.28 3.44
CA ASP A 121 11.80 5.76 2.78
C ASP A 121 11.00 6.64 3.74
N GLY A 122 11.46 7.88 3.92
CA GLY A 122 10.82 8.84 4.80
C GLY A 122 9.35 9.11 4.51
N PRO A 123 8.97 9.33 3.23
CA PRO A 123 7.55 9.55 2.90
C PRO A 123 6.64 8.40 3.31
N SER A 124 7.04 7.14 3.07
CA SER A 124 6.24 5.99 3.48
C SER A 124 6.16 5.88 5.00
N LEU A 125 7.28 6.08 5.68
CA LEU A 125 7.30 6.06 7.15
C LEU A 125 6.36 7.12 7.73
N HIS A 126 6.38 8.31 7.16
CA HIS A 126 5.50 9.39 7.57
C HIS A 126 4.03 9.02 7.36
N LEU A 127 3.71 8.44 6.22
CA LEU A 127 2.35 7.98 5.90
C LEU A 127 1.84 6.97 6.93
N TYR A 128 2.60 5.91 7.16
CA TYR A 128 2.17 4.86 8.10
C TYR A 128 2.08 5.36 9.53
N ARG A 129 3.07 6.12 9.98
CA ARG A 129 3.06 6.68 11.34
C ARG A 129 1.91 7.64 11.54
N GLY A 130 1.62 8.47 10.53
CA GLY A 130 0.47 9.38 10.55
C GLY A 130 -0.86 8.63 10.62
N HIS A 131 -0.87 7.37 10.18
CA HIS A 131 -2.06 6.52 10.20
C HIS A 131 -2.14 5.65 11.46
N GLY A 132 -1.22 5.83 12.40
CA GLY A 132 -1.24 5.13 13.69
C GLY A 132 -0.38 3.88 13.76
N PHE A 133 0.44 3.60 12.75
CA PHE A 133 1.36 2.47 12.79
C PHE A 133 2.55 2.78 13.69
N THR A 134 3.01 1.76 14.41
CA THR A 134 4.21 1.86 15.25
C THR A 134 5.29 0.93 14.71
N GLY A 135 6.53 1.39 14.79
CA GLY A 135 7.67 0.63 14.29
C GLY A 135 8.19 -0.38 15.31
N ARG A 136 8.68 -1.49 14.79
CA ARG A 136 9.42 -2.49 15.55
C ARG A 136 10.84 -2.60 15.03
N ALA A 137 11.65 -3.39 15.73
CA ALA A 137 13.01 -3.65 15.32
C ALA A 137 13.09 -4.15 13.89
N ALA A 138 14.02 -3.58 13.14
CA ALA A 138 14.21 -3.89 11.74
C ALA A 138 15.00 -5.16 11.54
N GLU A 139 14.70 -5.85 10.45
CA GLU A 139 15.59 -6.86 9.91
C GLU A 139 16.36 -6.19 8.77
N GLY A 140 17.67 -6.02 8.97
CA GLY A 140 18.46 -5.24 8.01
C GLY A 140 18.03 -3.78 8.00
N ASP A 141 17.67 -3.29 6.83
CA ASP A 141 17.26 -1.91 6.62
C ASP A 141 15.73 -1.73 6.49
N LEU A 142 14.97 -2.79 6.73
CA LEU A 142 13.51 -2.74 6.72
C LEU A 142 12.98 -2.56 8.13
N LEU A 143 12.08 -1.60 8.28
CA LEU A 143 11.32 -1.43 9.52
C LEU A 143 10.01 -2.20 9.38
N ALA A 144 9.70 -2.99 10.37
CA ALA A 144 8.41 -3.65 10.49
C ALA A 144 7.47 -2.70 11.23
N LEU A 145 6.44 -2.25 10.54
CA LEU A 145 5.43 -1.35 11.12
C LEU A 145 4.15 -2.15 11.34
N GLU A 146 3.47 -1.86 12.43
CA GLU A 146 2.20 -2.53 12.72
C GLU A 146 1.18 -1.59 13.30
N LYS A 147 -0.07 -1.87 13.05
CA LYS A 147 -1.20 -1.23 13.69
C LYS A 147 -2.14 -2.31 14.21
N ARG A 148 -2.31 -2.36 15.52
CA ARG A 148 -3.25 -3.30 16.14
C ARG A 148 -4.67 -2.82 15.92
N LEU A 149 -5.54 -3.77 15.60
CA LEU A 149 -6.94 -3.49 15.34
C LEU A 149 -7.77 -3.72 16.61
N PRO A 150 -8.96 -3.07 16.71
CA PRO A 150 -9.86 -3.33 17.82
C PRO A 150 -10.22 -4.82 17.87
N ALA A 151 -10.31 -5.36 19.08
CA ALA A 151 -10.72 -6.75 19.25
C ALA A 151 -12.16 -6.92 18.75
N ALA A 152 -12.39 -7.99 17.98
CA ALA A 152 -13.73 -8.31 17.52
C ALA A 152 -14.53 -8.89 18.69
N ASP A 153 -15.70 -8.35 18.91
CA ASP A 153 -16.63 -8.86 19.92
C ASP A 153 -17.51 -9.97 19.33
#